data_195b4d50a7454bda00ccc3333dec8e62
#
_entry.id   195b4d50a7454bda00ccc3333dec8e62
#
_cell.length_a   1.000
_cell.length_b   1.000
_cell.length_c   1.000
_cell.angle_alpha   90.00
_cell.angle_beta   90.00
_cell.angle_gamma   90.00
#
_symmetry.space_group_name_H-M   'P 1'
#
loop_
_entity.id
_entity.type
_entity.pdbx_description
1 polymer ?
#
loop_
_entity_poly.entity_id
_entity_poly.type
_entity_poly.pdbx_seq_one_letter_code
_entity_poly.pdbx_strand_id
1 'polypeptide(L)'
;LTGEYRDSVTESEVYDKLLEAMAEKVRENNGRQEDSARQKFRYVDTPLVKAMRYGYLCEIQEQTVIANPGVLVGLNSLLDRCSTIELPTGERIHRHPNTVLVVTTNHDYAGCKDINQSVISRMNLVMDIEQPEIATMVERVCGITGCKDITAVHRMAEAVDEIALRCKETMITDGSCGMRE
;
A
#
# COMPACT_ATOMS: atom_id res chain seq x y z
N LEU A 1 -20.76 49.20 -50.27
CA LEU A 1 -19.96 47.95 -50.11
C LEU A 1 -20.82 46.78 -49.73
N THR A 2 -21.85 46.43 -50.49
CA THR A 2 -22.75 45.28 -50.24
C THR A 2 -23.30 44.75 -51.53
N GLY A 3 -22.48 44.34 -52.45
CA GLY A 3 -23.02 43.92 -53.74
C GLY A 3 -22.30 42.79 -54.46
N GLU A 4 -21.09 42.39 -54.09
CA GLU A 4 -20.32 41.47 -54.92
C GLU A 4 -19.90 40.13 -54.28
N TYR A 5 -20.52 39.74 -53.13
CA TYR A 5 -20.12 38.50 -52.45
C TYR A 5 -21.18 37.40 -52.48
N ARG A 6 -22.21 37.52 -53.37
CA ARG A 6 -23.32 36.57 -53.36
C ARG A 6 -23.44 35.59 -54.50
N ASP A 7 -22.58 35.65 -55.52
CA ASP A 7 -22.83 34.90 -56.76
C ASP A 7 -21.75 33.88 -57.17
N SER A 8 -20.87 33.38 -56.29
CA SER A 8 -19.87 32.44 -56.77
C SER A 8 -19.63 31.16 -55.95
N VAL A 9 -20.37 30.95 -54.87
CA VAL A 9 -20.18 29.69 -54.11
C VAL A 9 -21.54 29.12 -53.77
N THR A 10 -21.87 27.95 -54.29
CA THR A 10 -23.12 27.22 -53.95
C THR A 10 -23.04 26.74 -52.48
N GLU A 11 -24.20 26.69 -51.78
CA GLU A 11 -24.26 26.19 -50.42
C GLU A 11 -23.57 24.83 -50.24
N SER A 12 -23.63 23.98 -51.26
CA SER A 12 -22.96 22.68 -51.27
C SER A 12 -21.43 22.79 -51.18
N GLU A 13 -20.82 23.73 -51.94
CA GLU A 13 -19.36 23.91 -51.92
C GLU A 13 -18.85 24.49 -50.59
N VAL A 14 -19.67 25.28 -49.91
CA VAL A 14 -19.35 25.79 -48.56
C VAL A 14 -19.40 24.65 -47.52
N TYR A 15 -20.39 23.77 -47.65
CA TYR A 15 -20.52 22.60 -46.80
C TYR A 15 -19.36 21.62 -46.99
N ASP A 16 -18.99 21.34 -48.24
CA ASP A 16 -17.89 20.42 -48.53
C ASP A 16 -16.53 20.96 -48.01
N LYS A 17 -16.25 22.24 -48.20
CA LYS A 17 -15.06 22.89 -47.63
C LYS A 17 -15.06 22.90 -46.08
N LEU A 18 -16.22 23.07 -45.48
CA LEU A 18 -16.36 23.03 -44.04
C LEU A 18 -16.11 21.61 -43.47
N LEU A 19 -16.65 20.59 -44.16
CA LEU A 19 -16.43 19.19 -43.82
C LEU A 19 -14.96 18.77 -44.01
N GLU A 20 -14.30 19.22 -45.05
CA GLU A 20 -12.87 18.97 -45.24
C GLU A 20 -12.01 19.65 -44.16
N ALA A 21 -12.29 20.91 -43.85
CA ALA A 21 -11.56 21.63 -42.78
C ALA A 21 -11.81 21.00 -41.37
N MET A 22 -13.02 20.50 -41.13
CA MET A 22 -13.31 19.77 -39.90
C MET A 22 -12.60 18.42 -39.84
N ALA A 23 -12.58 17.69 -40.96
CA ALA A 23 -11.88 16.41 -41.07
C ALA A 23 -10.35 16.58 -40.90
N GLU A 24 -9.79 17.65 -41.42
CA GLU A 24 -8.37 17.98 -41.27
C GLU A 24 -8.02 18.34 -39.84
N LYS A 25 -8.86 19.15 -39.15
CA LYS A 25 -8.72 19.44 -37.74
C LYS A 25 -8.86 18.19 -36.83
N VAL A 26 -9.76 17.29 -37.20
CA VAL A 26 -9.90 16.02 -36.46
C VAL A 26 -8.68 15.12 -36.66
N ARG A 27 -8.10 15.08 -37.87
CA ARG A 27 -6.86 14.36 -38.14
C ARG A 27 -5.65 14.97 -37.41
N GLU A 28 -5.52 16.29 -37.40
CA GLU A 28 -4.49 16.99 -36.63
C GLU A 28 -4.62 16.75 -35.11
N ASN A 29 -5.85 16.80 -34.61
CA ASN A 29 -6.10 16.53 -33.18
C ASN A 29 -5.91 15.06 -32.79
N ASN A 30 -6.30 14.12 -33.67
CA ASN A 30 -6.05 12.69 -33.42
C ASN A 30 -4.56 12.37 -33.50
N GLY A 31 -3.80 12.96 -34.40
CA GLY A 31 -2.34 12.83 -34.45
C GLY A 31 -1.66 13.39 -33.19
N ARG A 32 -2.14 14.51 -32.65
CA ARG A 32 -1.65 15.07 -31.39
C ARG A 32 -2.13 14.31 -30.16
N GLN A 33 -3.32 13.73 -30.19
CA GLN A 33 -3.82 12.86 -29.11
C GLN A 33 -3.11 11.51 -29.08
N GLU A 34 -2.72 10.93 -30.20
CA GLU A 34 -1.95 9.68 -30.20
C GLU A 34 -0.54 9.85 -29.62
N ASP A 35 0.10 11.01 -29.79
CA ASP A 35 1.41 11.28 -29.19
C ASP A 35 1.32 11.74 -27.72
N SER A 36 0.27 12.45 -27.34
CA SER A 36 0.07 12.90 -25.93
C SER A 36 -0.61 11.85 -25.05
N ALA A 37 -1.36 10.91 -25.63
CA ALA A 37 -2.10 9.87 -24.89
C ALA A 37 -1.30 8.58 -24.68
N ARG A 38 -0.14 8.42 -25.27
CA ARG A 38 0.78 7.33 -24.93
C ARG A 38 1.53 7.68 -23.67
N GLN A 39 0.82 7.63 -22.54
CA GLN A 39 1.42 7.59 -21.22
C GLN A 39 2.34 6.36 -21.19
N LYS A 40 3.66 6.60 -21.30
CA LYS A 40 4.65 5.52 -21.25
C LYS A 40 4.75 5.04 -19.83
N PHE A 41 4.01 3.98 -19.50
CA PHE A 41 4.16 3.30 -18.23
C PHE A 41 5.47 2.53 -18.23
N ARG A 42 6.31 2.81 -17.23
CA ARG A 42 7.50 2.02 -16.96
C ARG A 42 7.24 1.20 -15.73
N TYR A 43 7.36 -0.10 -15.86
CA TYR A 43 7.33 -0.98 -14.68
C TYR A 43 8.60 -0.76 -13.84
N VAL A 44 8.41 -0.62 -12.53
CA VAL A 44 9.51 -0.51 -11.56
C VAL A 44 9.31 -1.60 -10.53
N ASP A 45 10.35 -2.39 -10.29
CA ASP A 45 10.31 -3.45 -9.27
C ASP A 45 10.01 -2.85 -7.90
N THR A 46 8.95 -3.36 -7.26
CA THR A 46 8.60 -3.02 -5.88
C THR A 46 9.63 -3.60 -4.91
N PRO A 47 9.68 -3.13 -3.65
CA PRO A 47 10.55 -3.72 -2.63
C PRO A 47 10.36 -5.23 -2.48
N LEU A 48 9.12 -5.73 -2.54
CA LEU A 48 8.82 -7.15 -2.51
C LEU A 48 9.44 -7.90 -3.69
N VAL A 49 9.29 -7.38 -4.90
CA VAL A 49 9.87 -7.99 -6.11
C VAL A 49 11.39 -8.04 -6.01
N LYS A 50 12.02 -6.97 -5.53
CA LYS A 50 13.48 -6.93 -5.30
C LYS A 50 13.91 -7.96 -4.25
N ALA A 51 13.17 -8.07 -3.14
CA ALA A 51 13.46 -9.06 -2.12
C ALA A 51 13.39 -10.49 -2.69
N MET A 52 12.41 -10.77 -3.53
CA MET A 52 12.27 -12.06 -4.18
C MET A 52 13.40 -12.37 -5.16
N ARG A 53 13.85 -11.38 -5.94
CA ARG A 53 14.93 -11.58 -6.92
C ARG A 53 16.29 -11.79 -6.27
N TYR A 54 16.57 -11.03 -5.21
CA TYR A 54 17.91 -10.91 -4.62
C TYR A 54 18.07 -11.59 -3.27
N GLY A 55 17.00 -12.16 -2.72
CA GLY A 55 17.08 -12.86 -1.44
C GLY A 55 17.16 -11.93 -0.23
N TYR A 56 16.42 -10.80 -0.27
CA TYR A 56 16.40 -9.85 0.83
C TYR A 56 15.28 -10.17 1.83
N LEU A 57 15.41 -9.59 3.03
CA LEU A 57 14.30 -9.50 3.97
C LEU A 57 13.34 -8.42 3.50
N CYS A 58 12.04 -8.74 3.46
CA CYS A 58 10.98 -7.82 3.14
C CYS A 58 9.95 -7.80 4.27
N GLU A 59 9.69 -6.64 4.82
CA GLU A 59 8.65 -6.44 5.82
C GLU A 59 7.39 -5.85 5.16
N ILE A 60 6.23 -6.42 5.47
CA ILE A 60 4.91 -5.90 5.12
C ILE A 60 4.25 -5.45 6.42
N GLN A 61 4.12 -4.15 6.60
CA GLN A 61 3.57 -3.56 7.80
C GLN A 61 2.06 -3.32 7.65
N GLU A 62 1.35 -3.40 8.77
CA GLU A 62 -0.07 -3.01 8.91
C GLU A 62 -0.99 -3.71 7.89
N GLN A 63 -0.85 -5.02 7.77
CA GLN A 63 -1.66 -5.83 6.85
C GLN A 63 -3.17 -5.68 7.09
N THR A 64 -3.60 -5.51 8.34
CA THR A 64 -5.02 -5.41 8.74
C THR A 64 -5.69 -4.12 8.28
N VAL A 65 -4.92 -3.09 7.94
CA VAL A 65 -5.42 -1.79 7.46
C VAL A 65 -5.64 -1.76 5.95
N ILE A 66 -5.18 -2.77 5.21
CA ILE A 66 -5.34 -2.83 3.76
C ILE A 66 -6.83 -2.87 3.40
N ALA A 67 -7.28 -1.87 2.64
CA ALA A 67 -8.69 -1.69 2.28
C ALA A 67 -9.28 -2.89 1.55
N ASN A 68 -8.49 -3.56 0.70
CA ASN A 68 -8.89 -4.75 -0.04
C ASN A 68 -8.02 -5.95 0.35
N PRO A 69 -8.49 -6.83 1.25
CA PRO A 69 -7.75 -8.03 1.67
C PRO A 69 -7.43 -8.98 0.51
N GLY A 70 -8.18 -8.90 -0.60
CA GLY A 70 -7.94 -9.70 -1.80
C GLY A 70 -6.57 -9.45 -2.46
N VAL A 71 -5.95 -8.29 -2.23
CA VAL A 71 -4.59 -8.00 -2.70
C VAL A 71 -3.59 -8.98 -2.11
N LEU A 72 -3.78 -9.40 -0.86
CA LEU A 72 -2.90 -10.34 -0.17
C LEU A 72 -3.04 -11.78 -0.67
N VAL A 73 -4.17 -12.11 -1.32
CA VAL A 73 -4.35 -13.43 -1.95
C VAL A 73 -3.32 -13.63 -3.07
N GLY A 74 -2.87 -12.57 -3.73
CA GLY A 74 -1.76 -12.62 -4.68
C GLY A 74 -0.44 -13.12 -4.09
N LEU A 75 -0.26 -13.02 -2.77
CA LEU A 75 0.91 -13.54 -2.07
C LEU A 75 0.85 -15.05 -1.82
N ASN A 76 -0.32 -15.68 -1.97
CA ASN A 76 -0.47 -17.12 -1.69
C ASN A 76 0.49 -17.95 -2.53
N SER A 77 0.61 -17.65 -3.82
CA SER A 77 1.55 -18.35 -4.72
C SER A 77 3.02 -18.19 -4.29
N LEU A 78 3.34 -17.02 -3.72
CA LEU A 78 4.67 -16.71 -3.21
C LEU A 78 4.98 -17.49 -1.93
N LEU A 79 3.99 -17.64 -1.05
CA LEU A 79 4.12 -18.30 0.24
C LEU A 79 4.04 -19.82 0.13
N ASP A 80 3.39 -20.32 -0.91
CA ASP A 80 3.27 -21.76 -1.18
C ASP A 80 4.61 -22.36 -1.69
N ARG A 81 4.61 -23.68 -1.83
CA ARG A 81 5.77 -24.46 -2.33
C ARG A 81 6.22 -24.05 -3.73
N CYS A 82 5.30 -23.60 -4.58
CA CYS A 82 5.64 -23.12 -5.93
C CYS A 82 6.49 -21.84 -5.90
N SER A 83 6.40 -21.05 -4.83
CA SER A 83 7.25 -19.89 -4.55
C SER A 83 7.40 -18.93 -5.74
N THR A 84 6.33 -18.70 -6.50
CA THR A 84 6.36 -17.87 -7.71
C THR A 84 5.34 -16.75 -7.66
N ILE A 85 5.63 -15.66 -8.34
CA ILE A 85 4.69 -14.58 -8.63
C ILE A 85 4.79 -14.19 -10.10
N GLU A 86 3.67 -13.85 -10.70
CA GLU A 86 3.62 -13.30 -12.04
C GLU A 86 3.46 -11.79 -11.96
N LEU A 87 4.34 -11.07 -12.64
CA LEU A 87 4.32 -9.62 -12.67
C LEU A 87 3.34 -9.10 -13.75
N PRO A 88 2.88 -7.85 -13.66
CA PRO A 88 2.08 -7.21 -14.70
C PRO A 88 2.76 -7.17 -16.07
N THR A 89 4.07 -7.35 -16.12
CA THR A 89 4.86 -7.46 -17.35
C THR A 89 4.75 -8.82 -18.03
N GLY A 90 4.08 -9.81 -17.41
CA GLY A 90 4.04 -11.21 -17.86
C GLY A 90 5.27 -12.03 -17.42
N GLU A 91 6.24 -11.42 -16.75
CA GLU A 91 7.40 -12.14 -16.23
C GLU A 91 7.01 -12.92 -14.98
N ARG A 92 7.44 -14.18 -14.91
CA ARG A 92 7.29 -15.04 -13.73
C ARG A 92 8.59 -15.06 -12.94
N ILE A 93 8.51 -14.69 -11.66
CA ILE A 93 9.64 -14.65 -10.74
C ILE A 93 9.52 -15.78 -9.74
N HIS A 94 10.63 -16.48 -9.50
CA HIS A 94 10.77 -17.43 -8.41
C HIS A 94 11.37 -16.73 -7.18
N ARG A 95 10.85 -17.07 -6.01
CA ARG A 95 11.39 -16.57 -4.75
C ARG A 95 12.80 -17.13 -4.53
N HIS A 96 13.74 -16.24 -4.31
CA HIS A 96 15.11 -16.63 -3.94
C HIS A 96 15.11 -17.38 -2.59
N PRO A 97 15.91 -18.43 -2.41
CA PRO A 97 15.95 -19.23 -1.17
C PRO A 97 16.17 -18.42 0.11
N ASN A 98 16.96 -17.36 0.02
CA ASN A 98 17.28 -16.50 1.16
C ASN A 98 16.23 -15.40 1.44
N THR A 99 15.15 -15.33 0.66
CA THR A 99 14.10 -14.34 0.89
C THR A 99 13.37 -14.65 2.19
N VAL A 100 13.34 -13.67 3.08
CA VAL A 100 12.54 -13.72 4.31
C VAL A 100 11.42 -12.69 4.20
N LEU A 101 10.19 -13.14 4.40
CA LEU A 101 9.03 -12.27 4.44
C LEU A 101 8.54 -12.16 5.88
N VAL A 102 8.49 -10.95 6.39
CA VAL A 102 7.96 -10.63 7.72
C VAL A 102 6.69 -9.82 7.54
N VAL A 103 5.64 -10.19 8.24
CA VAL A 103 4.39 -9.44 8.27
C VAL A 103 4.15 -8.98 9.69
N THR A 104 3.99 -7.69 9.89
CA THR A 104 3.70 -7.09 11.19
C THR A 104 2.34 -6.40 11.13
N THR A 105 1.55 -6.58 12.18
CA THR A 105 0.22 -5.99 12.26
C THR A 105 -0.23 -5.86 13.71
N ASN A 106 -1.14 -4.93 13.95
CA ASN A 106 -1.85 -4.79 15.22
C ASN A 106 -3.22 -5.46 15.11
N HIS A 107 -3.68 -6.07 16.21
CA HIS A 107 -4.97 -6.76 16.24
C HIS A 107 -6.12 -5.92 16.81
N ASP A 108 -5.83 -5.00 17.73
CA ASP A 108 -6.81 -4.42 18.62
C ASP A 108 -7.16 -2.96 18.31
N TYR A 109 -6.95 -2.52 17.08
CA TYR A 109 -7.24 -1.15 16.66
C TYR A 109 -8.62 -1.02 16.01
N ALA A 110 -9.30 0.08 16.28
CA ALA A 110 -10.48 0.48 15.51
C ALA A 110 -10.11 0.62 14.01
N GLY A 111 -10.78 -0.19 13.15
CA GLY A 111 -10.49 -0.22 11.72
C GLY A 111 -9.57 -1.36 11.26
N CYS A 112 -8.99 -2.14 12.17
CA CYS A 112 -8.34 -3.40 11.80
C CYS A 112 -9.35 -4.40 11.27
N LYS A 113 -9.00 -5.06 10.18
CA LYS A 113 -9.77 -6.18 9.63
C LYS A 113 -9.12 -7.48 10.07
N ASP A 114 -9.93 -8.54 10.13
CA ASP A 114 -9.41 -9.87 10.40
C ASP A 114 -8.31 -10.25 9.39
N ILE A 115 -7.26 -10.85 9.91
CA ILE A 115 -6.18 -11.36 9.06
C ILE A 115 -6.73 -12.53 8.24
N ASN A 116 -6.43 -12.50 6.94
CA ASN A 116 -6.87 -13.56 6.05
C ASN A 116 -6.24 -14.91 6.45
N GLN A 117 -7.08 -15.85 6.88
CA GLN A 117 -6.66 -17.18 7.33
C GLN A 117 -5.84 -17.93 6.27
N SER A 118 -6.08 -17.67 4.98
CA SER A 118 -5.30 -18.29 3.91
C SER A 118 -3.84 -17.83 3.89
N VAL A 119 -3.57 -16.61 4.35
CA VAL A 119 -2.21 -16.07 4.49
C VAL A 119 -1.55 -16.63 5.74
N ILE A 120 -2.26 -16.61 6.88
CA ILE A 120 -1.75 -17.14 8.15
C ILE A 120 -1.34 -18.61 8.02
N SER A 121 -2.18 -19.43 7.38
CA SER A 121 -1.91 -20.87 7.22
C SER A 121 -0.66 -21.20 6.39
N ARG A 122 -0.13 -20.21 5.67
CA ARG A 122 1.09 -20.31 4.85
C ARG A 122 2.33 -19.73 5.51
N MET A 123 2.18 -19.07 6.66
CA MET A 123 3.31 -18.57 7.43
C MET A 123 4.01 -19.73 8.14
N ASN A 124 5.34 -19.69 8.16
CA ASN A 124 6.14 -20.68 8.86
C ASN A 124 6.13 -20.47 10.38
N LEU A 125 5.97 -19.23 10.81
CA LEU A 125 5.94 -18.83 12.20
C LEU A 125 4.94 -17.69 12.37
N VAL A 126 4.07 -17.81 13.37
CA VAL A 126 3.16 -16.76 13.83
C VAL A 126 3.46 -16.54 15.30
N MET A 127 3.65 -15.30 15.71
CA MET A 127 3.96 -14.91 17.07
C MET A 127 3.07 -13.75 17.49
N ASP A 128 2.41 -13.89 18.63
CA ASP A 128 1.79 -12.77 19.32
C ASP A 128 2.82 -12.10 20.21
N ILE A 129 2.94 -10.79 20.07
CA ILE A 129 3.85 -9.98 20.87
C ILE A 129 3.03 -9.25 21.91
N GLU A 130 3.10 -9.74 23.13
CA GLU A 130 2.44 -9.13 24.27
C GLU A 130 3.16 -7.87 24.72
N GLN A 131 2.47 -7.07 25.52
CA GLN A 131 3.08 -5.92 26.19
C GLN A 131 4.20 -6.41 27.13
N PRO A 132 5.38 -5.77 27.11
CA PRO A 132 6.48 -6.18 27.98
C PRO A 132 6.16 -5.93 29.44
N GLU A 133 6.77 -6.70 30.33
CA GLU A 133 6.68 -6.50 31.76
C GLU A 133 7.15 -5.10 32.19
N ILE A 134 6.61 -4.58 33.29
CA ILE A 134 6.90 -3.24 33.82
C ILE A 134 8.41 -3.01 33.97
N ALA A 135 9.15 -4.01 34.48
CA ALA A 135 10.61 -3.91 34.64
C ALA A 135 11.33 -3.65 33.30
N THR A 136 10.92 -4.35 32.24
CA THR A 136 11.44 -4.18 30.88
C THR A 136 11.07 -2.80 30.29
N MET A 137 9.84 -2.33 30.55
CA MET A 137 9.42 -0.98 30.15
C MET A 137 10.30 0.09 30.80
N VAL A 138 10.54 -0.01 32.12
CA VAL A 138 11.37 0.93 32.86
C VAL A 138 12.81 0.95 32.31
N GLU A 139 13.43 -0.22 32.13
CA GLU A 139 14.77 -0.33 31.58
C GLU A 139 14.87 0.34 30.21
N ARG A 140 13.90 0.07 29.36
CA ARG A 140 13.86 0.61 27.99
C ARG A 140 13.66 2.11 27.95
N VAL A 141 12.75 2.64 28.75
CA VAL A 141 12.49 4.08 28.88
C VAL A 141 13.73 4.80 29.40
N CYS A 142 14.34 4.29 30.48
CA CYS A 142 15.56 4.86 31.02
C CYS A 142 16.72 4.80 30.02
N GLY A 143 16.83 3.71 29.27
CA GLY A 143 17.86 3.56 28.22
C GLY A 143 17.71 4.54 27.08
N ILE A 144 16.48 4.78 26.61
CA ILE A 144 16.19 5.67 25.49
C ILE A 144 16.27 7.15 25.90
N THR A 145 15.67 7.50 27.06
CA THR A 145 15.55 8.89 27.49
C THR A 145 16.75 9.40 28.30
N GLY A 146 17.55 8.49 28.84
CA GLY A 146 18.60 8.81 29.80
C GLY A 146 18.07 9.25 31.17
N CYS A 147 16.77 9.03 31.45
CA CYS A 147 16.15 9.40 32.73
C CYS A 147 16.78 8.58 33.87
N LYS A 148 17.17 9.26 34.95
CA LYS A 148 17.77 8.65 36.14
C LYS A 148 16.79 8.43 37.27
N ASP A 149 15.59 9.00 37.17
CA ASP A 149 14.54 8.81 38.17
C ASP A 149 13.75 7.54 37.88
N ILE A 150 14.33 6.42 38.26
CA ILE A 150 13.73 5.09 38.06
C ILE A 150 12.38 4.99 38.75
N THR A 151 12.20 5.65 39.89
CA THR A 151 10.95 5.60 40.64
C THR A 151 9.80 6.27 39.89
N ALA A 152 10.07 7.43 39.34
CA ALA A 152 9.06 8.14 38.49
C ALA A 152 8.71 7.32 37.25
N VAL A 153 9.72 6.78 36.54
CA VAL A 153 9.51 5.94 35.35
C VAL A 153 8.70 4.68 35.69
N HIS A 154 9.00 4.04 36.84
CA HIS A 154 8.25 2.85 37.28
C HIS A 154 6.76 3.15 37.51
N ARG A 155 6.43 4.26 38.21
CA ARG A 155 5.03 4.66 38.41
C ARG A 155 4.33 4.99 37.09
N MET A 156 5.02 5.58 36.12
CA MET A 156 4.47 5.82 34.79
C MET A 156 4.19 4.50 34.06
N ALA A 157 5.12 3.54 34.11
CA ALA A 157 4.93 2.22 33.52
C ALA A 157 3.76 1.45 34.16
N GLU A 158 3.61 1.51 35.49
CA GLU A 158 2.45 0.93 36.19
C GLU A 158 1.13 1.57 35.73
N ALA A 159 1.11 2.90 35.55
CA ALA A 159 -0.10 3.59 35.09
C ALA A 159 -0.46 3.20 33.66
N VAL A 160 0.54 3.09 32.77
CA VAL A 160 0.34 2.64 31.37
C VAL A 160 -0.20 1.20 31.34
N ASP A 161 0.38 0.31 32.13
CA ASP A 161 -0.06 -1.09 32.21
C ASP A 161 -1.50 -1.21 32.72
N GLU A 162 -1.85 -0.50 33.79
CA GLU A 162 -3.21 -0.46 34.33
C GLU A 162 -4.23 0.08 33.34
N ILE A 163 -3.88 1.15 32.57
CA ILE A 163 -4.74 1.70 31.53
C ILE A 163 -4.92 0.68 30.41
N ALA A 164 -3.85 0.04 29.96
CA ALA A 164 -3.91 -0.99 28.93
C ALA A 164 -4.79 -2.17 29.32
N LEU A 165 -4.69 -2.63 30.59
CA LEU A 165 -5.51 -3.70 31.14
C LEU A 165 -6.99 -3.30 31.12
N ARG A 166 -7.33 -2.10 31.60
CA ARG A 166 -8.71 -1.59 31.61
C ARG A 166 -9.30 -1.40 30.23
N CYS A 167 -8.50 -0.94 29.27
CA CYS A 167 -8.93 -0.86 27.86
C CYS A 167 -9.31 -2.24 27.30
N LYS A 168 -8.53 -3.26 27.60
CA LYS A 168 -8.84 -4.65 27.21
C LYS A 168 -10.12 -5.17 27.88
N GLU A 169 -10.30 -4.95 29.17
CA GLU A 169 -11.49 -5.40 29.91
C GLU A 169 -12.78 -4.71 29.44
N THR A 170 -12.71 -3.44 29.10
CA THR A 170 -13.87 -2.65 28.69
C THR A 170 -14.17 -2.69 27.20
N MET A 171 -13.34 -3.42 26.42
CA MET A 171 -13.44 -3.48 24.96
C MET A 171 -13.47 -2.09 24.28
N ILE A 172 -12.80 -1.11 24.88
CA ILE A 172 -12.66 0.22 24.29
C ILE A 172 -11.61 0.12 23.19
N THR A 173 -12.07 0.15 21.94
CA THR A 173 -11.21 0.04 20.75
C THR A 173 -10.53 1.36 20.38
N ASP A 174 -11.01 2.49 20.92
CA ASP A 174 -10.48 3.84 20.59
C ASP A 174 -9.34 4.30 21.51
N GLY A 175 -9.01 3.52 22.53
CA GLY A 175 -7.94 3.81 23.48
C GLY A 175 -6.94 2.68 23.53
N SER A 176 -5.88 2.73 22.76
CA SER A 176 -4.71 1.88 23.00
C SER A 176 -3.68 2.67 23.79
N CYS A 177 -3.24 2.11 24.90
CA CYS A 177 -2.12 2.63 25.66
C CYS A 177 -1.02 1.58 25.64
N GLY A 178 0.18 1.99 25.29
CA GLY A 178 1.31 1.07 25.14
C GLY A 178 2.65 1.75 25.37
N MET A 179 3.71 1.11 24.95
CA MET A 179 5.09 1.60 25.17
C MET A 179 5.45 2.90 24.44
N ARG A 180 4.59 3.42 23.57
CA ARG A 180 4.86 4.66 22.84
C ARG A 180 4.38 5.90 23.58
N GLU A 181 3.41 5.75 24.48
CA GLU A 181 2.83 6.78 25.33
C GLU A 181 3.69 7.01 26.56
#